data_3441f037507d0b31d0fc7300d62d97a0
#
_entry.id   3441f037507d0b31d0fc7300d62d97a0
#
_cell.length_a   1.000
_cell.length_b   1.000
_cell.length_c   1.000
_cell.angle_alpha   90.00
_cell.angle_beta   90.00
_cell.angle_gamma   90.00
#
_symmetry.space_group_name_H-M   'P 1'
#
loop_
_entity.id
_entity.type
_entity.pdbx_description
1 polymer ?
#
loop_
_entity_poly.entity_id
_entity_poly.type
_entity_poly.pdbx_seq_one_letter_code
_entity_poly.pdbx_strand_id
1 'polypeptide(L)'
;MRFTDPSNTSDTSPGVRKWLAQKVGEEKPDILLLTGDMPFHGSSPEDWKVYGQETALWTEEKLRIYPTIGNHEGLPDPVKGLANYNAAYPQLERHDYYSVQLGNIYLITLDSSTFLSRGWEQRQWLDSQLANLPQSADFVFLLFHVPLVSDLQTAFMLGIPDPATLDLRHDLEGWASRSHAKFVIFNGHIHNYERFEMNGITHVITGGGGARPYPIFIRGDEDLYRARTYPNFNYLVITLAGKHADAKMYRVADPDATQKSVELKDSFTLDAK
;
A
#
# COMPACT_ATOMS: atom_id res chain seq x y z
N MET A 1 0.39 -4.78 7.33
CA MET A 1 1.08 -5.92 7.98
C MET A 1 0.45 -6.33 9.32
N ARG A 2 -0.13 -5.46 10.07
CA ARG A 2 -0.78 -5.65 11.38
C ARG A 2 0.16 -6.22 12.44
N PHE A 3 1.14 -5.45 12.84
CA PHE A 3 2.02 -5.78 13.95
C PHE A 3 1.27 -5.76 15.28
N THR A 4 1.37 -6.85 16.03
CA THR A 4 0.78 -7.04 17.36
C THR A 4 1.47 -8.20 18.06
N ASP A 5 1.09 -8.48 19.30
CA ASP A 5 1.60 -9.61 20.08
C ASP A 5 1.67 -10.88 19.22
N PRO A 6 2.81 -11.58 19.17
CA PRO A 6 2.96 -12.81 18.38
C PRO A 6 2.02 -13.96 18.79
N SER A 7 1.37 -13.88 19.93
CA SER A 7 0.33 -14.86 20.33
C SER A 7 -1.00 -14.65 19.61
N ASN A 8 -1.23 -13.48 19.00
CA ASN A 8 -2.42 -13.22 18.20
C ASN A 8 -2.31 -13.87 16.81
N THR A 9 -2.63 -15.15 16.74
CA THR A 9 -2.63 -15.92 15.50
C THR A 9 -3.99 -15.96 14.81
N SER A 10 -5.03 -15.41 15.42
CA SER A 10 -6.37 -15.31 14.81
C SER A 10 -6.45 -14.22 13.74
N ASP A 11 -5.75 -13.11 13.93
CA ASP A 11 -5.85 -11.92 13.08
C ASP A 11 -4.60 -11.69 12.25
N THR A 12 -3.49 -12.30 12.64
CA THR A 12 -2.20 -12.15 11.96
C THR A 12 -1.50 -13.50 11.79
N SER A 13 -0.47 -13.52 10.98
CA SER A 13 0.45 -14.65 10.82
C SER A 13 1.86 -14.21 11.27
N PRO A 14 2.13 -14.23 12.60
CA PRO A 14 3.31 -13.58 13.18
C PRO A 14 4.64 -14.05 12.59
N GLY A 15 4.77 -15.36 12.35
CA GLY A 15 5.99 -15.93 11.75
C GLY A 15 6.22 -15.46 10.31
N VAL A 16 5.16 -15.29 9.53
CA VAL A 16 5.24 -14.76 8.16
C VAL A 16 5.49 -13.26 8.18
N ARG A 17 4.77 -12.52 9.01
CA ARG A 17 4.90 -11.06 9.14
C ARG A 17 6.34 -10.66 9.49
N LYS A 18 6.90 -11.26 10.54
CA LYS A 18 8.28 -11.02 10.95
C LYS A 18 9.27 -11.38 9.85
N TRP A 19 9.09 -12.54 9.23
CA TRP A 19 9.96 -12.99 8.14
C TRP A 19 9.91 -12.07 6.92
N LEU A 20 8.69 -11.62 6.52
CA LEU A 20 8.52 -10.66 5.42
C LEU A 20 9.15 -9.30 5.75
N ALA A 21 8.99 -8.79 6.98
CA ALA A 21 9.63 -7.55 7.39
C ALA A 21 11.15 -7.65 7.25
N GLN A 22 11.76 -8.76 7.71
CA GLN A 22 13.18 -9.01 7.53
C GLN A 22 13.53 -9.12 6.03
N LYS A 23 12.78 -9.92 5.26
CA LYS A 23 13.03 -10.14 3.82
C LYS A 23 13.01 -8.86 3.02
N VAL A 24 12.04 -7.96 3.28
CA VAL A 24 11.97 -6.64 2.65
C VAL A 24 13.17 -5.77 3.01
N GLY A 25 13.66 -5.83 4.25
CA GLY A 25 14.90 -5.14 4.65
C GLY A 25 16.14 -5.67 3.91
N GLU A 26 16.22 -7.00 3.71
CA GLU A 26 17.31 -7.65 2.96
C GLU A 26 17.34 -7.26 1.47
N GLU A 27 16.22 -6.88 0.87
CA GLU A 27 16.18 -6.36 -0.50
C GLU A 27 16.86 -4.98 -0.63
N LYS A 28 17.11 -4.27 0.48
CA LYS A 28 17.75 -2.95 0.54
C LYS A 28 17.19 -1.95 -0.47
N PRO A 29 15.88 -1.72 -0.47
CA PRO A 29 15.28 -0.79 -1.42
C PRO A 29 15.73 0.64 -1.11
N ASP A 30 15.88 1.48 -2.16
CA ASP A 30 16.10 2.92 -1.99
C ASP A 30 14.92 3.61 -1.29
N ILE A 31 13.72 3.08 -1.49
CA ILE A 31 12.45 3.62 -0.98
C ILE A 31 11.54 2.44 -0.60
N LEU A 32 10.93 2.52 0.57
CA LEU A 32 9.93 1.57 1.05
C LEU A 32 8.57 2.27 1.18
N LEU A 33 7.58 1.82 0.42
CA LEU A 33 6.19 2.29 0.50
C LEU A 33 5.40 1.33 1.39
N LEU A 34 4.67 1.88 2.37
CA LEU A 34 3.82 1.09 3.28
C LEU A 34 2.36 1.47 3.08
N THR A 35 1.55 0.50 2.68
CA THR A 35 0.15 0.69 2.29
C THR A 35 -0.84 0.74 3.47
N GLY A 36 -0.39 1.12 4.67
CA GLY A 36 -1.21 1.26 5.88
C GLY A 36 -1.42 -0.05 6.66
N ASP A 37 -2.15 0.04 7.78
CA ASP A 37 -2.39 -1.07 8.72
C ASP A 37 -1.08 -1.66 9.27
N MET A 38 -0.17 -0.81 9.75
CA MET A 38 1.08 -1.28 10.35
C MET A 38 0.81 -1.88 11.74
N PRO A 39 0.19 -1.21 12.72
CA PRO A 39 -0.23 -1.85 13.95
C PRO A 39 -1.54 -2.61 13.74
N PHE A 40 -1.85 -3.55 14.62
CA PHE A 40 -3.20 -4.12 14.73
C PHE A 40 -4.15 -3.14 15.44
N HIS A 41 -3.64 -2.46 16.49
CA HIS A 41 -4.33 -1.34 17.14
C HIS A 41 -3.41 -0.13 17.18
N GLY A 42 -3.72 0.91 16.43
CA GLY A 42 -2.91 2.14 16.34
C GLY A 42 -2.71 2.83 17.69
N SER A 43 -3.70 2.76 18.59
CA SER A 43 -3.59 3.33 19.94
C SER A 43 -2.81 2.47 20.93
N SER A 44 -2.33 1.26 20.55
CA SER A 44 -1.54 0.37 21.39
C SER A 44 -0.04 0.66 21.28
N PRO A 45 0.62 1.17 22.32
CA PRO A 45 2.07 1.30 22.31
C PRO A 45 2.81 -0.05 22.18
N GLU A 46 2.18 -1.14 22.65
CA GLU A 46 2.71 -2.50 22.57
C GLU A 46 2.80 -2.95 21.12
N ASP A 47 1.77 -2.68 20.30
CA ASP A 47 1.75 -3.04 18.88
C ASP A 47 2.82 -2.24 18.11
N TRP A 48 3.00 -0.95 18.41
CA TRP A 48 4.07 -0.15 17.85
C TRP A 48 5.47 -0.62 18.29
N LYS A 49 5.58 -1.13 19.51
CA LYS A 49 6.82 -1.75 19.98
C LYS A 49 7.14 -3.03 19.17
N VAL A 50 6.15 -3.87 18.92
CA VAL A 50 6.32 -5.05 18.05
C VAL A 50 6.72 -4.63 16.64
N TYR A 51 6.07 -3.58 16.09
CA TYR A 51 6.45 -2.98 14.81
C TYR A 51 7.94 -2.64 14.80
N GLY A 52 8.41 -1.83 15.74
CA GLY A 52 9.81 -1.42 15.80
C GLY A 52 10.79 -2.59 15.96
N GLN A 53 10.41 -3.63 16.72
CA GLN A 53 11.26 -4.81 16.90
C GLN A 53 11.34 -5.68 15.64
N GLU A 54 10.22 -5.92 14.96
CA GLU A 54 10.19 -6.78 13.78
C GLU A 54 10.73 -6.07 12.51
N THR A 55 10.76 -4.74 12.50
CA THR A 55 11.30 -3.92 11.42
C THR A 55 12.69 -3.31 11.74
N ALA A 56 13.38 -3.79 12.77
CA ALA A 56 14.66 -3.23 13.21
C ALA A 56 15.68 -3.12 12.05
N LEU A 57 15.71 -4.11 11.17
CA LEU A 57 16.57 -4.10 9.98
C LEU A 57 16.34 -2.90 9.06
N TRP A 58 15.10 -2.39 8.97
CA TRP A 58 14.78 -1.21 8.16
C TRP A 58 15.47 0.04 8.69
N THR A 59 15.56 0.15 10.02
CA THR A 59 16.29 1.25 10.69
C THR A 59 17.81 1.06 10.57
N GLU A 60 18.32 -0.16 10.74
CA GLU A 60 19.73 -0.49 10.59
C GLU A 60 20.24 -0.19 9.17
N GLU A 61 19.47 -0.55 8.15
CA GLU A 61 19.75 -0.29 6.73
C GLU A 61 19.37 1.14 6.31
N LYS A 62 18.83 1.96 7.21
CA LYS A 62 18.45 3.36 6.97
C LYS A 62 17.49 3.53 5.79
N LEU A 63 16.51 2.63 5.67
CA LEU A 63 15.54 2.69 4.59
C LEU A 63 14.71 3.97 4.66
N ARG A 64 14.48 4.61 3.52
CA ARG A 64 13.57 5.75 3.40
C ARG A 64 12.14 5.23 3.31
N ILE A 65 11.37 5.40 4.39
CA ILE A 65 10.02 4.84 4.54
C ILE A 65 8.99 5.94 4.30
N TYR A 66 8.02 5.66 3.43
CA TYR A 66 6.88 6.50 3.11
C TYR A 66 5.58 5.72 3.37
N PRO A 67 5.00 5.88 4.55
CA PRO A 67 3.77 5.19 4.93
C PRO A 67 2.53 5.97 4.52
N THR A 68 1.39 5.27 4.40
CA THR A 68 0.06 5.88 4.46
C THR A 68 -0.71 5.35 5.67
N ILE A 69 -1.73 6.08 6.09
CA ILE A 69 -2.61 5.69 7.19
C ILE A 69 -3.63 4.65 6.67
N GLY A 70 -3.80 3.55 7.42
CA GLY A 70 -4.90 2.62 7.25
C GLY A 70 -5.95 2.77 8.36
N ASN A 71 -7.02 1.98 8.29
CA ASN A 71 -8.06 2.07 9.31
C ASN A 71 -7.61 1.56 10.69
N HIS A 72 -6.61 0.68 10.75
CA HIS A 72 -6.08 0.16 12.01
C HIS A 72 -5.20 1.17 12.77
N GLU A 73 -4.59 2.14 12.09
CA GLU A 73 -3.89 3.25 12.74
C GLU A 73 -4.83 4.07 13.64
N GLY A 74 -6.12 4.17 13.29
CA GLY A 74 -7.14 4.87 14.09
C GLY A 74 -7.82 4.03 15.18
N LEU A 75 -7.58 2.72 15.27
CA LEU A 75 -8.30 1.84 16.19
C LEU A 75 -7.58 1.64 17.52
N PRO A 76 -8.30 1.39 18.63
CA PRO A 76 -9.72 1.77 18.84
C PRO A 76 -9.89 3.25 19.22
N ASP A 77 -8.83 4.01 19.44
CA ASP A 77 -8.80 5.42 19.82
C ASP A 77 -8.05 6.22 18.75
N PRO A 78 -8.74 6.94 17.85
CA PRO A 78 -8.10 7.63 16.73
C PRO A 78 -7.10 8.70 17.16
N VAL A 79 -7.34 9.40 18.27
CA VAL A 79 -6.45 10.46 18.75
C VAL A 79 -5.12 9.88 19.21
N LYS A 80 -5.16 8.80 20.00
CA LYS A 80 -3.94 8.10 20.43
C LYS A 80 -3.26 7.39 19.27
N GLY A 81 -4.05 6.77 18.38
CA GLY A 81 -3.54 6.08 17.21
C GLY A 81 -2.73 6.99 16.32
N LEU A 82 -3.27 8.17 15.99
CA LEU A 82 -2.57 9.17 15.19
C LEU A 82 -1.34 9.75 15.91
N ALA A 83 -1.42 9.94 17.23
CA ALA A 83 -0.25 10.37 18.02
C ALA A 83 0.90 9.34 17.96
N ASN A 84 0.58 8.04 18.05
CA ASN A 84 1.57 6.97 17.94
C ASN A 84 2.15 6.86 16.52
N TYR A 85 1.29 6.99 15.49
CA TYR A 85 1.72 7.02 14.08
C TYR A 85 2.73 8.15 13.84
N ASN A 86 2.41 9.37 14.30
CA ASN A 86 3.30 10.52 14.19
C ASN A 86 4.61 10.36 15.00
N ALA A 87 4.58 9.62 16.09
CA ALA A 87 5.79 9.26 16.83
C ALA A 87 6.65 8.23 16.12
N ALA A 88 6.02 7.28 15.41
CA ALA A 88 6.72 6.27 14.60
C ALA A 88 7.33 6.87 13.32
N TYR A 89 6.73 7.92 12.76
CA TYR A 89 7.14 8.56 11.52
C TYR A 89 7.36 10.08 11.69
N PRO A 90 8.30 10.52 12.53
CA PRO A 90 8.51 11.94 12.82
C PRO A 90 8.92 12.77 11.60
N GLN A 91 9.48 12.13 10.55
CA GLN A 91 9.86 12.78 9.30
C GLN A 91 8.66 13.32 8.50
N LEU A 92 7.44 12.88 8.82
CA LEU A 92 6.21 13.36 8.17
C LEU A 92 5.69 14.68 8.79
N GLU A 93 6.31 15.18 9.86
CA GLU A 93 5.94 16.46 10.52
C GLU A 93 4.44 16.56 10.87
N ARG A 94 3.81 15.41 11.19
CA ARG A 94 2.38 15.24 11.48
C ARG A 94 1.44 15.48 10.30
N HIS A 95 1.93 15.24 9.08
CA HIS A 95 1.07 15.24 7.90
C HIS A 95 0.46 13.84 7.69
N ASP A 96 -0.86 13.78 7.70
CA ASP A 96 -1.63 12.55 7.48
C ASP A 96 -1.70 12.20 6.00
N TYR A 97 -1.54 13.21 5.15
CA TYR A 97 -1.37 13.12 3.69
C TYR A 97 -0.29 14.09 3.23
N TYR A 98 0.50 13.71 2.26
CA TYR A 98 1.66 14.48 1.80
C TYR A 98 2.08 14.09 0.39
N SER A 99 2.96 14.91 -0.20
CA SER A 99 3.62 14.59 -1.46
C SER A 99 5.12 14.80 -1.37
N VAL A 100 5.87 14.06 -2.18
CA VAL A 100 7.33 14.19 -2.25
C VAL A 100 7.83 13.84 -3.65
N GLN A 101 8.79 14.63 -4.15
CA GLN A 101 9.51 14.31 -5.38
C GLN A 101 10.69 13.38 -5.09
N LEU A 102 10.71 12.23 -5.73
CA LEU A 102 11.72 11.19 -5.58
C LEU A 102 12.33 10.86 -6.95
N GLY A 103 13.32 11.66 -7.38
CA GLY A 103 13.82 11.59 -8.74
C GLY A 103 12.71 11.98 -9.74
N ASN A 104 12.35 11.07 -10.63
CA ASN A 104 11.26 11.25 -11.59
C ASN A 104 9.91 10.64 -11.14
N ILE A 105 9.80 10.23 -9.86
CA ILE A 105 8.54 9.83 -9.23
C ILE A 105 7.99 11.01 -8.43
N TYR A 106 6.73 11.35 -8.62
CA TYR A 106 5.97 12.21 -7.72
C TYR A 106 5.07 11.31 -6.87
N LEU A 107 5.49 11.06 -5.63
CA LEU A 107 4.73 10.29 -4.66
C LEU A 107 3.70 11.19 -3.99
N ILE A 108 2.45 10.75 -3.98
CA ILE A 108 1.33 11.37 -3.26
C ILE A 108 0.75 10.30 -2.33
N THR A 109 0.71 10.59 -1.05
CA THR A 109 0.03 9.74 -0.07
C THR A 109 -1.26 10.38 0.39
N LEU A 110 -2.30 9.57 0.59
CA LEU A 110 -3.61 10.03 1.05
C LEU A 110 -4.04 9.24 2.29
N ASP A 111 -4.72 9.89 3.20
CA ASP A 111 -5.45 9.23 4.27
C ASP A 111 -6.84 8.84 3.76
N SER A 112 -7.04 7.56 3.43
CA SER A 112 -8.32 7.02 2.98
C SER A 112 -9.25 6.59 4.12
N SER A 113 -8.85 6.76 5.39
CA SER A 113 -9.72 6.61 6.56
C SER A 113 -10.61 7.83 6.77
N THR A 114 -10.28 8.94 6.13
CA THR A 114 -11.06 10.18 6.10
C THR A 114 -11.79 10.35 4.76
N PHE A 115 -12.71 11.33 4.71
CA PHE A 115 -13.50 11.55 3.50
C PHE A 115 -12.65 12.11 2.35
N LEU A 116 -12.68 11.43 1.21
CA LEU A 116 -12.06 11.85 -0.05
C LEU A 116 -13.06 12.49 -1.02
N SER A 117 -14.24 12.88 -0.53
CA SER A 117 -15.30 13.51 -1.32
C SER A 117 -14.86 14.89 -1.81
N ARG A 118 -15.42 15.31 -2.95
CA ARG A 118 -15.20 16.66 -3.50
C ARG A 118 -15.59 17.73 -2.47
N GLY A 119 -14.75 18.77 -2.38
CA GLY A 119 -14.94 19.88 -1.44
C GLY A 119 -14.28 19.71 -0.07
N TRP A 120 -13.80 18.53 0.29
CA TRP A 120 -13.01 18.32 1.50
C TRP A 120 -11.55 18.79 1.31
N GLU A 121 -10.91 19.19 2.39
CA GLU A 121 -9.57 19.81 2.37
C GLU A 121 -8.53 18.92 1.68
N GLN A 122 -8.43 17.65 2.06
CA GLN A 122 -7.49 16.71 1.46
C GLN A 122 -7.73 16.54 -0.05
N ARG A 123 -9.00 16.56 -0.50
CA ARG A 123 -9.32 16.45 -1.90
C ARG A 123 -8.93 17.71 -2.69
N GLN A 124 -9.18 18.91 -2.15
CA GLN A 124 -8.75 20.16 -2.77
C GLN A 124 -7.22 20.25 -2.85
N TRP A 125 -6.54 19.77 -1.79
CA TRP A 125 -5.08 19.65 -1.79
C TRP A 125 -4.60 18.69 -2.90
N LEU A 126 -5.18 17.49 -3.03
CA LEU A 126 -4.84 16.54 -4.09
C LEU A 126 -5.02 17.16 -5.48
N ASP A 127 -6.15 17.81 -5.73
CA ASP A 127 -6.41 18.50 -7.01
C ASP A 127 -5.34 19.57 -7.29
N SER A 128 -4.91 20.30 -6.27
CA SER A 128 -3.81 21.26 -6.37
C SER A 128 -2.46 20.59 -6.70
N GLN A 129 -2.14 19.44 -6.07
CA GLN A 129 -0.91 18.70 -6.38
C GLN A 129 -0.88 18.23 -7.83
N LEU A 130 -2.00 17.70 -8.33
CA LEU A 130 -2.11 17.17 -9.69
C LEU A 130 -2.14 18.30 -10.74
N ALA A 131 -2.72 19.46 -10.40
CA ALA A 131 -2.69 20.64 -11.28
C ALA A 131 -1.29 21.24 -11.41
N ASN A 132 -0.45 21.10 -10.39
CA ASN A 132 0.92 21.61 -10.34
C ASN A 132 1.97 20.51 -10.44
N LEU A 133 1.65 19.41 -11.12
CA LEU A 133 2.54 18.27 -11.27
C LEU A 133 3.89 18.69 -11.87
N PRO A 134 5.03 18.39 -11.24
CA PRO A 134 6.34 18.72 -11.76
C PRO A 134 6.58 18.13 -13.15
N GLN A 135 7.14 18.93 -14.07
CA GLN A 135 7.47 18.47 -15.43
C GLN A 135 8.51 17.34 -15.44
N SER A 136 9.32 17.22 -14.37
CA SER A 136 10.30 16.16 -14.19
C SER A 136 9.70 14.84 -13.67
N ALA A 137 8.41 14.81 -13.34
CA ALA A 137 7.72 13.61 -12.88
C ALA A 137 7.27 12.77 -14.07
N ASP A 138 7.99 11.70 -14.36
CA ASP A 138 7.56 10.69 -15.35
C ASP A 138 6.48 9.75 -14.76
N PHE A 139 6.48 9.56 -13.44
CA PHE A 139 5.53 8.72 -12.72
C PHE A 139 4.83 9.49 -11.60
N VAL A 140 3.53 9.28 -11.46
CA VAL A 140 2.75 9.66 -10.28
C VAL A 140 2.39 8.38 -9.53
N PHE A 141 2.98 8.19 -8.35
CA PHE A 141 2.64 7.10 -7.46
C PHE A 141 1.67 7.62 -6.39
N LEU A 142 0.44 7.10 -6.39
CA LEU A 142 -0.54 7.38 -5.36
C LEU A 142 -0.56 6.21 -4.37
N LEU A 143 -0.40 6.51 -3.10
CA LEU A 143 -0.35 5.54 -2.02
C LEU A 143 -1.45 5.85 -1.01
N PHE A 144 -2.39 4.93 -0.82
CA PHE A 144 -3.44 5.02 0.20
C PHE A 144 -4.03 3.64 0.49
N HIS A 145 -4.69 3.50 1.64
CA HIS A 145 -5.01 2.19 2.17
C HIS A 145 -6.18 1.51 1.46
N VAL A 146 -7.34 2.16 1.39
CA VAL A 146 -8.57 1.57 0.83
C VAL A 146 -8.55 1.67 -0.70
N PRO A 147 -8.68 0.55 -1.45
CA PRO A 147 -8.57 0.58 -2.90
C PRO A 147 -9.78 1.21 -3.58
N LEU A 148 -9.57 1.81 -4.77
CA LEU A 148 -10.62 2.34 -5.64
C LEU A 148 -11.23 1.27 -6.56
N VAL A 149 -10.52 0.19 -6.75
CA VAL A 149 -10.88 -0.95 -7.60
C VAL A 149 -10.52 -2.21 -6.86
N SER A 150 -11.37 -3.21 -6.93
CA SER A 150 -11.13 -4.54 -6.36
C SER A 150 -11.97 -5.60 -7.06
N ASP A 151 -11.63 -6.87 -6.90
CA ASP A 151 -12.46 -7.97 -7.33
C ASP A 151 -13.88 -7.91 -6.72
N LEU A 152 -14.87 -8.35 -7.46
CA LEU A 152 -16.28 -8.29 -7.04
C LEU A 152 -16.54 -8.94 -5.68
N GLN A 153 -15.84 -10.03 -5.37
CA GLN A 153 -15.97 -10.70 -4.08
C GLN A 153 -15.48 -9.80 -2.95
N THR A 154 -14.31 -9.19 -3.10
CA THR A 154 -13.73 -8.29 -2.10
C THR A 154 -14.52 -6.99 -2.00
N ALA A 155 -14.98 -6.45 -3.11
CA ALA A 155 -15.88 -5.30 -3.13
C ALA A 155 -17.15 -5.55 -2.30
N PHE A 156 -17.79 -6.70 -2.48
CA PHE A 156 -18.99 -7.07 -1.73
C PHE A 156 -18.71 -7.28 -0.23
N MET A 157 -17.62 -7.96 0.11
CA MET A 157 -17.26 -8.27 1.51
C MET A 157 -16.88 -7.03 2.31
N LEU A 158 -16.24 -6.05 1.67
CA LEU A 158 -15.64 -4.87 2.32
C LEU A 158 -16.41 -3.58 2.05
N GLY A 159 -17.53 -3.64 1.31
CA GLY A 159 -18.33 -2.46 0.96
C GLY A 159 -17.63 -1.48 0.02
N ILE A 160 -16.74 -1.96 -0.84
CA ILE A 160 -16.02 -1.18 -1.84
C ILE A 160 -16.64 -1.43 -3.22
N PRO A 161 -16.74 -0.42 -4.07
CA PRO A 161 -16.53 1.00 -3.82
C PRO A 161 -17.76 1.70 -3.24
N ASP A 162 -17.54 2.70 -2.40
CA ASP A 162 -18.58 3.66 -2.01
C ASP A 162 -18.65 4.82 -3.04
N PRO A 163 -19.66 5.72 -2.97
CA PRO A 163 -19.79 6.84 -3.90
C PRO A 163 -18.58 7.79 -3.93
N ALA A 164 -17.96 8.07 -2.78
CA ALA A 164 -16.78 8.95 -2.73
C ALA A 164 -15.56 8.31 -3.39
N THR A 165 -15.40 7.00 -3.24
CA THR A 165 -14.38 6.19 -3.92
C THR A 165 -14.57 6.22 -5.44
N LEU A 166 -15.80 6.10 -5.93
CA LEU A 166 -16.12 6.19 -7.36
C LEU A 166 -15.82 7.59 -7.91
N ASP A 167 -16.17 8.65 -7.19
CA ASP A 167 -15.88 10.03 -7.59
C ASP A 167 -14.37 10.28 -7.68
N LEU A 168 -13.61 9.83 -6.67
CA LEU A 168 -12.15 9.97 -6.69
C LEU A 168 -11.54 9.21 -7.86
N ARG A 169 -11.96 7.98 -8.09
CA ARG A 169 -11.50 7.18 -9.22
C ARG A 169 -11.70 7.90 -10.54
N HIS A 170 -12.92 8.37 -10.80
CA HIS A 170 -13.27 9.07 -12.04
C HIS A 170 -12.42 10.32 -12.26
N ASP A 171 -12.18 11.11 -11.21
CA ASP A 171 -11.36 12.30 -11.32
C ASP A 171 -9.87 11.97 -11.56
N LEU A 172 -9.33 10.92 -10.92
CA LEU A 172 -7.95 10.47 -11.17
C LEU A 172 -7.77 9.94 -12.59
N GLU A 173 -8.76 9.22 -13.15
CA GLU A 173 -8.78 8.80 -14.55
C GLU A 173 -8.74 10.03 -15.48
N GLY A 174 -9.49 11.09 -15.16
CA GLY A 174 -9.44 12.36 -15.86
C GLY A 174 -8.07 13.05 -15.79
N TRP A 175 -7.40 13.02 -14.64
CA TRP A 175 -6.04 13.55 -14.50
C TRP A 175 -5.02 12.71 -15.27
N ALA A 176 -5.07 11.39 -15.16
CA ALA A 176 -4.15 10.49 -15.86
C ALA A 176 -4.23 10.64 -17.40
N SER A 177 -5.45 10.84 -17.92
CA SER A 177 -5.66 11.02 -19.38
C SER A 177 -4.99 12.28 -19.94
N ARG A 178 -4.91 13.35 -19.13
CA ARG A 178 -4.33 14.66 -19.52
C ARG A 178 -2.86 14.80 -19.15
N SER A 179 -2.36 13.94 -18.26
CA SER A 179 -0.98 14.01 -17.76
C SER A 179 0.03 13.43 -18.76
N HIS A 180 1.26 13.95 -18.68
CA HIS A 180 2.43 13.35 -19.32
C HIS A 180 2.98 12.15 -18.52
N ALA A 181 2.70 12.10 -17.21
CA ALA A 181 3.18 11.04 -16.33
C ALA A 181 2.31 9.78 -16.38
N LYS A 182 2.90 8.62 -16.09
CA LYS A 182 2.19 7.35 -15.82
C LYS A 182 1.69 7.34 -14.39
N PHE A 183 0.40 7.10 -14.19
CA PHE A 183 -0.22 6.97 -12.88
C PHE A 183 -0.23 5.52 -12.42
N VAL A 184 0.18 5.30 -11.19
CA VAL A 184 0.16 4.00 -10.52
C VAL A 184 -0.41 4.18 -9.11
N ILE A 185 -1.41 3.39 -8.74
CA ILE A 185 -2.04 3.42 -7.43
C ILE A 185 -1.67 2.17 -6.66
N PHE A 186 -1.18 2.33 -5.44
CA PHE A 186 -0.84 1.25 -4.53
C PHE A 186 -1.77 1.28 -3.32
N ASN A 187 -2.38 0.14 -3.03
CA ASN A 187 -3.31 -0.01 -1.92
C ASN A 187 -2.98 -1.22 -1.04
N GLY A 188 -3.47 -1.18 0.21
CA GLY A 188 -3.52 -2.28 1.15
C GLY A 188 -4.93 -2.80 1.34
N HIS A 189 -5.39 -2.89 2.60
CA HIS A 189 -6.75 -3.21 3.06
C HIS A 189 -7.23 -4.63 2.71
N ILE A 190 -7.13 -5.02 1.44
CA ILE A 190 -7.44 -6.36 0.99
C ILE A 190 -6.20 -7.24 1.23
N HIS A 191 -6.31 -8.23 2.14
CA HIS A 191 -5.20 -9.08 2.55
C HIS A 191 -4.89 -10.13 1.46
N ASN A 192 -4.60 -9.65 0.26
CA ASN A 192 -4.28 -10.44 -0.92
C ASN A 192 -3.48 -9.59 -1.92
N TYR A 193 -3.41 -10.05 -3.16
CA TYR A 193 -2.84 -9.33 -4.28
C TYR A 193 -3.85 -9.29 -5.43
N GLU A 194 -4.10 -8.10 -5.97
CA GLU A 194 -4.94 -7.85 -7.13
C GLU A 194 -4.26 -6.80 -8.02
N ARG A 195 -4.42 -6.88 -9.35
CA ARG A 195 -3.84 -5.92 -10.27
C ARG A 195 -4.77 -5.61 -11.44
N PHE A 196 -4.99 -4.33 -11.68
CA PHE A 196 -5.86 -3.84 -12.75
C PHE A 196 -5.15 -2.76 -13.57
N GLU A 197 -5.51 -2.66 -14.85
CA GLU A 197 -5.15 -1.54 -15.72
C GLU A 197 -6.46 -0.92 -16.23
N MET A 198 -6.78 0.29 -15.75
CA MET A 198 -8.03 0.95 -16.06
C MET A 198 -7.81 2.41 -16.45
N ASN A 199 -8.28 2.80 -17.63
CA ASN A 199 -8.22 4.18 -18.12
C ASN A 199 -6.84 4.84 -17.98
N GLY A 200 -5.76 4.07 -18.24
CA GLY A 200 -4.38 4.52 -18.18
C GLY A 200 -3.76 4.52 -16.81
N ILE A 201 -4.47 4.06 -15.78
CA ILE A 201 -3.98 3.91 -14.40
C ILE A 201 -3.74 2.43 -14.10
N THR A 202 -2.56 2.12 -13.57
CA THR A 202 -2.27 0.80 -13.00
C THR A 202 -2.65 0.81 -11.53
N HIS A 203 -3.57 -0.07 -11.11
CA HIS A 203 -3.96 -0.28 -9.72
C HIS A 203 -3.33 -1.56 -9.21
N VAL A 204 -2.64 -1.49 -8.08
CA VAL A 204 -2.01 -2.63 -7.43
C VAL A 204 -2.42 -2.69 -5.97
N ILE A 205 -3.10 -3.75 -5.60
CA ILE A 205 -3.40 -4.06 -4.21
C ILE A 205 -2.35 -5.07 -3.74
N THR A 206 -1.61 -4.72 -2.69
CA THR A 206 -0.55 -5.54 -2.11
C THR A 206 -0.68 -5.60 -0.60
N GLY A 207 -1.82 -6.12 -0.12
CA GLY A 207 -2.16 -6.21 1.30
C GLY A 207 -1.67 -7.49 2.01
N GLY A 208 -0.90 -8.34 1.33
CA GLY A 208 -0.45 -9.65 1.82
C GLY A 208 0.72 -9.62 2.80
N GLY A 209 0.96 -8.55 3.54
CA GLY A 209 2.14 -8.36 4.39
C GLY A 209 2.16 -9.13 5.74
N GLY A 210 1.19 -10.00 6.04
CA GLY A 210 1.20 -10.80 7.26
C GLY A 210 -0.04 -10.67 8.14
N ALA A 211 -1.02 -9.82 7.81
CA ALA A 211 -2.38 -9.91 8.32
C ALA A 211 -3.02 -11.23 7.85
N ARG A 212 -4.08 -11.69 8.54
CA ARG A 212 -4.79 -12.91 8.12
C ARG A 212 -5.25 -12.77 6.67
N PRO A 213 -4.83 -13.65 5.75
CA PRO A 213 -5.12 -13.50 4.34
C PRO A 213 -6.59 -13.80 4.02
N TYR A 214 -7.10 -13.17 2.95
CA TYR A 214 -8.42 -13.46 2.43
C TYR A 214 -8.33 -14.43 1.26
N PRO A 215 -9.12 -15.55 1.27
CA PRO A 215 -9.24 -16.39 0.10
C PRO A 215 -10.09 -15.66 -0.95
N ILE A 216 -9.58 -15.53 -2.17
CA ILE A 216 -10.34 -15.00 -3.30
C ILE A 216 -10.75 -16.18 -4.20
N PHE A 217 -12.02 -16.50 -4.18
CA PHE A 217 -12.60 -17.61 -4.97
C PHE A 217 -13.04 -17.16 -6.37
N ILE A 218 -13.40 -15.88 -6.50
CA ILE A 218 -13.88 -15.28 -7.73
C ILE A 218 -12.99 -14.09 -8.06
N ARG A 219 -12.23 -14.21 -9.15
CA ARG A 219 -11.51 -13.09 -9.74
C ARG A 219 -12.23 -12.62 -10.97
N GLY A 220 -12.44 -11.30 -11.05
CA GLY A 220 -13.05 -10.66 -12.21
C GLY A 220 -12.17 -10.78 -13.45
N ASP A 221 -12.76 -10.63 -14.63
CA ASP A 221 -12.02 -10.63 -15.90
C ASP A 221 -11.08 -9.42 -16.02
N GLU A 222 -11.30 -8.40 -15.26
CA GLU A 222 -10.50 -7.16 -15.20
C GLU A 222 -9.26 -7.30 -14.31
N ASP A 223 -9.24 -8.28 -13.37
CA ASP A 223 -8.04 -8.57 -12.58
C ASP A 223 -7.00 -9.29 -13.45
N LEU A 224 -5.90 -8.62 -13.68
CA LEU A 224 -4.79 -9.14 -14.49
C LEU A 224 -4.01 -10.25 -13.78
N TYR A 225 -4.12 -10.33 -12.43
CA TYR A 225 -3.60 -11.44 -11.64
C TYR A 225 -4.70 -12.47 -11.38
N ARG A 226 -4.83 -13.44 -12.28
CA ARG A 226 -5.91 -14.43 -12.28
C ARG A 226 -5.74 -15.58 -11.28
N ALA A 227 -4.59 -15.70 -10.62
CA ALA A 227 -4.32 -16.81 -9.73
C ALA A 227 -5.13 -16.69 -8.43
N ARG A 228 -5.77 -17.80 -8.02
CA ARG A 228 -6.53 -17.91 -6.77
C ARG A 228 -5.70 -18.53 -5.65
N THR A 229 -4.39 -18.25 -5.65
CA THR A 229 -3.46 -18.82 -4.69
C THR A 229 -3.77 -18.34 -3.28
N TYR A 230 -3.88 -19.27 -2.35
CA TYR A 230 -4.13 -19.00 -0.95
C TYR A 230 -3.21 -19.84 -0.05
N PRO A 231 -2.66 -19.30 1.04
CA PRO A 231 -2.60 -17.86 1.34
C PRO A 231 -1.69 -17.12 0.38
N ASN A 232 -1.94 -15.82 0.16
CA ASN A 232 -1.14 -14.99 -0.72
C ASN A 232 -0.43 -13.89 0.06
N PHE A 233 0.56 -14.29 0.88
CA PHE A 233 1.48 -13.34 1.51
C PHE A 233 2.49 -12.86 0.48
N ASN A 234 2.61 -11.54 0.32
CA ASN A 234 3.35 -10.97 -0.80
C ASN A 234 3.99 -9.62 -0.46
N TYR A 235 4.95 -9.25 -1.31
CA TYR A 235 5.46 -7.91 -1.46
C TYR A 235 5.76 -7.64 -2.94
N LEU A 236 5.85 -6.36 -3.29
CA LEU A 236 6.14 -5.90 -4.65
C LEU A 236 7.51 -5.20 -4.67
N VAL A 237 8.33 -5.51 -5.67
CA VAL A 237 9.57 -4.79 -5.97
C VAL A 237 9.40 -4.08 -7.29
N ILE A 238 9.73 -2.79 -7.32
CA ILE A 238 9.72 -1.97 -8.54
C ILE A 238 11.14 -1.47 -8.78
N THR A 239 11.70 -1.77 -9.95
CA THR A 239 13.00 -1.28 -10.39
C THR A 239 12.80 -0.25 -11.49
N LEU A 240 13.21 0.99 -11.22
CA LEU A 240 13.02 2.12 -12.12
C LEU A 240 14.31 2.39 -12.92
N ALA A 241 14.16 2.57 -14.23
CA ALA A 241 15.23 2.93 -15.14
C ALA A 241 14.75 4.01 -16.13
N GLY A 242 14.93 5.28 -15.79
CA GLY A 242 14.39 6.39 -16.59
C GLY A 242 12.87 6.34 -16.65
N LYS A 243 12.31 6.32 -17.87
CA LYS A 243 10.87 6.26 -18.12
C LYS A 243 10.28 4.83 -18.08
N HIS A 244 11.08 3.83 -17.75
CA HIS A 244 10.67 2.44 -17.68
C HIS A 244 10.80 1.91 -16.26
N ALA A 245 9.85 1.09 -15.82
CA ALA A 245 9.94 0.36 -14.57
C ALA A 245 9.49 -1.09 -14.72
N ASP A 246 10.29 -2.00 -14.15
CA ASP A 246 9.95 -3.40 -13.98
C ASP A 246 9.33 -3.61 -12.58
N ALA A 247 8.15 -4.19 -12.54
CA ALA A 247 7.46 -4.54 -11.31
C ALA A 247 7.37 -6.06 -11.15
N LYS A 248 7.72 -6.57 -9.97
CA LYS A 248 7.73 -8.00 -9.65
C LYS A 248 7.06 -8.26 -8.31
N MET A 249 6.00 -9.05 -8.31
CA MET A 249 5.35 -9.52 -7.10
C MET A 249 5.91 -10.87 -6.67
N TYR A 250 6.42 -10.90 -5.46
CA TYR A 250 6.91 -12.11 -4.82
C TYR A 250 5.92 -12.58 -3.75
N ARG A 251 5.56 -13.85 -3.82
CA ARG A 251 4.71 -14.54 -2.86
C ARG A 251 5.56 -15.44 -1.96
N VAL A 252 5.21 -15.54 -0.68
CA VAL A 252 5.77 -16.57 0.21
C VAL A 252 5.33 -17.95 -0.30
N ALA A 253 6.30 -18.81 -0.63
CA ALA A 253 6.03 -20.10 -1.26
C ALA A 253 5.26 -21.04 -0.34
N ASP A 254 5.76 -21.21 0.89
CA ASP A 254 5.14 -21.99 1.96
C ASP A 254 5.25 -21.21 3.28
N PRO A 255 4.13 -20.66 3.79
CA PRO A 255 4.13 -19.88 5.03
C PRO A 255 4.42 -20.71 6.29
N ASP A 256 4.21 -22.02 6.23
CA ASP A 256 4.41 -22.95 7.36
C ASP A 256 5.82 -23.56 7.37
N ALA A 257 6.59 -23.39 6.27
CA ALA A 257 7.95 -23.91 6.20
C ALA A 257 8.86 -23.31 7.28
N THR A 258 9.76 -24.12 7.83
CA THR A 258 10.81 -23.68 8.76
C THR A 258 11.76 -22.69 8.08
N GLN A 259 12.16 -23.00 6.84
CA GLN A 259 12.90 -22.09 5.97
C GLN A 259 11.97 -21.57 4.89
N LYS A 260 11.54 -20.32 5.05
CA LYS A 260 10.65 -19.67 4.10
C LYS A 260 11.43 -19.19 2.87
N SER A 261 10.76 -19.19 1.73
CA SER A 261 11.25 -18.67 0.47
C SER A 261 10.15 -17.90 -0.25
N VAL A 262 10.53 -17.20 -1.30
CA VAL A 262 9.57 -16.51 -2.18
C VAL A 262 9.58 -17.08 -3.59
N GLU A 263 8.47 -16.94 -4.26
CA GLU A 263 8.26 -17.26 -5.66
C GLU A 263 7.82 -16.01 -6.41
N LEU A 264 8.38 -15.77 -7.58
CA LEU A 264 7.87 -14.75 -8.50
C LEU A 264 6.53 -15.22 -9.04
N LYS A 265 5.44 -14.46 -8.81
CA LYS A 265 4.07 -14.83 -9.20
C LYS A 265 3.44 -13.86 -10.19
N ASP A 266 3.88 -12.62 -10.23
CA ASP A 266 3.45 -11.65 -11.23
C ASP A 266 4.62 -10.76 -11.62
N SER A 267 4.63 -10.36 -12.88
CA SER A 267 5.58 -9.37 -13.40
C SER A 267 4.92 -8.53 -14.48
N PHE A 268 5.16 -7.24 -14.46
CA PHE A 268 4.63 -6.29 -15.42
C PHE A 268 5.56 -5.10 -15.56
N THR A 269 5.37 -4.33 -16.62
CA THR A 269 6.13 -3.11 -16.87
C THR A 269 5.24 -1.89 -16.75
N LEU A 270 5.86 -0.77 -16.40
CA LEU A 270 5.24 0.55 -16.33
C LEU A 270 6.08 1.46 -17.22
N ASP A 271 5.46 2.03 -18.25
CA ASP A 271 6.12 2.93 -19.17
C ASP A 271 5.48 4.32 -19.07
N ALA A 272 6.31 5.34 -18.76
CA ALA A 272 5.89 6.73 -18.83
C ALA A 272 5.80 7.21 -20.29
N LYS A 273 4.97 8.20 -20.53
CA LYS A 273 4.72 8.75 -21.88
C LYS A 273 5.91 9.52 -22.43
#